data_a4120c041c55552d996776bbf626acf1
#
_entry.id   a4120c041c55552d996776bbf626acf1
#
_cell.length_a   1.000
_cell.length_b   1.000
_cell.length_c   1.000
_cell.angle_alpha   90.00
_cell.angle_beta   90.00
_cell.angle_gamma   90.00
#
_symmetry.space_group_name_H-M   'P 1'
#
loop_
_entity.id
_entity.type
_entity.pdbx_description
1 polymer ?
#
loop_
_entity_poly.entity_id
_entity_poly.type
_entity_poly.pdbx_seq_one_letter_code
_entity_poly.pdbx_strand_id
1 'polypeptide(L)'
;MVKGFIFFRDGEIPFVIEDYRMELFTDDSLLKDFTKEHNFKKNYIIQGQCFGIGSQCQKATFLVEHSIGNTCYLCCYIINRLVEEDEYNTIGLQSPFLDDVFRYRYNYLDMVRAGTNLAVEPKNAYKIPFAMNDRQHDLVFRMGHNNRLGLLEDFDKKGELLIPLQIVEIQECYDISKVFYRLAMFMTSHSEVPFKRITLYKDDRSVGWFYCPLMSNEAASASDVMFYELDVMRFIPKILRNIALDSGNKITKSIPLGHLGNFDSMFSPQRFVEQVMAFEYLFDKLDQKRAQDKRFPLRKELEYMFDEFPQLLLQSKLSSDKVSDQIKEIRRTIAHGHSYYYDFKNDSNTQQLIILLDKLIKNMSLLWIGFSKEEIAEFPIH
;
A
#
# COMPACT_ATOMS: atom_id res chain seq x y z
N MET A 1 -1.62 -3.63 -23.00
CA MET A 1 -1.39 -2.59 -24.03
C MET A 1 -2.70 -1.86 -24.30
N VAL A 2 -2.75 -0.54 -24.12
CA VAL A 2 -3.91 0.35 -24.36
C VAL A 2 -3.56 1.26 -25.55
N LYS A 3 -4.51 1.53 -26.45
CA LYS A 3 -4.31 2.38 -27.63
C LYS A 3 -5.42 3.41 -27.72
N GLY A 4 -5.14 4.57 -28.31
CA GLY A 4 -6.12 5.64 -28.47
C GLY A 4 -5.52 6.91 -29.05
N PHE A 5 -6.17 8.04 -28.73
CA PHE A 5 -5.74 9.38 -29.10
C PHE A 5 -5.77 10.29 -27.88
N ILE A 6 -4.79 11.16 -27.74
CA ILE A 6 -4.87 12.32 -26.85
C ILE A 6 -5.33 13.55 -27.63
N PHE A 7 -6.04 14.45 -26.96
CA PHE A 7 -6.43 15.74 -27.51
C PHE A 7 -5.36 16.78 -27.20
N PHE A 8 -4.83 17.40 -28.25
CA PHE A 8 -3.85 18.46 -28.12
C PHE A 8 -4.15 19.58 -29.11
N ARG A 9 -4.49 20.77 -28.59
CA ARG A 9 -5.00 21.90 -29.39
C ARG A 9 -6.21 21.46 -30.23
N ASP A 10 -6.18 21.67 -31.52
CA ASP A 10 -7.25 21.29 -32.47
C ASP A 10 -7.00 19.92 -33.13
N GLY A 11 -6.04 19.13 -32.59
CA GLY A 11 -5.64 17.86 -33.17
C GLY A 11 -5.70 16.67 -32.21
N GLU A 12 -5.59 15.49 -32.80
CA GLU A 12 -5.53 14.22 -32.10
C GLU A 12 -4.15 13.60 -32.32
N ILE A 13 -3.50 13.17 -31.23
CA ILE A 13 -2.21 12.47 -31.30
C ILE A 13 -2.43 11.01 -30.91
N PRO A 14 -2.21 10.06 -31.83
CA PRO A 14 -2.30 8.64 -31.51
C PRO A 14 -1.27 8.24 -30.46
N PHE A 15 -1.67 7.30 -29.58
CA PHE A 15 -0.76 6.75 -28.56
C PHE A 15 -0.92 5.25 -28.38
N VAL A 16 0.11 4.67 -27.76
CA VAL A 16 0.11 3.33 -27.18
C VAL A 16 0.62 3.41 -25.76
N ILE A 17 -0.06 2.75 -24.80
CA ILE A 17 0.40 2.61 -23.44
C ILE A 17 0.81 1.16 -23.18
N GLU A 18 2.02 1.00 -22.66
CA GLU A 18 2.56 -0.23 -22.11
C GLU A 18 3.31 0.09 -20.82
N ASP A 19 3.03 -0.64 -19.75
CA ASP A 19 3.66 -0.47 -18.42
C ASP A 19 3.72 1.00 -17.96
N TYR A 20 2.59 1.72 -18.08
CA TYR A 20 2.47 3.15 -17.72
C TYR A 20 3.40 4.10 -18.50
N ARG A 21 3.93 3.64 -19.62
CA ARG A 21 4.60 4.48 -20.60
C ARG A 21 3.66 4.68 -21.79
N MET A 22 3.36 5.93 -22.07
CA MET A 22 2.54 6.33 -23.21
C MET A 22 3.44 6.88 -24.31
N GLU A 23 3.56 6.16 -25.42
CA GLU A 23 4.29 6.59 -26.61
C GLU A 23 3.35 7.29 -27.57
N LEU A 24 3.73 8.50 -28.01
CA LEU A 24 2.97 9.34 -28.92
C LEU A 24 3.46 9.15 -30.36
N PHE A 25 2.51 9.00 -31.29
CA PHE A 25 2.78 8.82 -32.71
C PHE A 25 2.15 9.95 -33.51
N THR A 26 2.96 10.90 -33.98
CA THR A 26 2.49 12.05 -34.75
C THR A 26 3.56 12.55 -35.69
N ASP A 27 3.19 13.51 -36.56
CA ASP A 27 4.16 14.23 -37.33
C ASP A 27 5.07 15.09 -36.44
N ASP A 28 6.26 15.38 -36.94
CA ASP A 28 7.28 16.07 -36.15
C ASP A 28 6.87 17.46 -35.65
N SER A 29 5.94 18.15 -36.33
CA SER A 29 5.53 19.52 -35.99
C SER A 29 4.64 19.54 -34.73
N LEU A 30 3.62 18.68 -34.70
CA LEU A 30 2.70 18.60 -33.57
C LEU A 30 3.37 18.05 -32.31
N LEU A 31 4.29 17.08 -32.48
CA LEU A 31 5.08 16.55 -31.36
C LEU A 31 6.04 17.62 -30.80
N LYS A 32 6.68 18.41 -31.64
CA LYS A 32 7.53 19.53 -31.20
C LYS A 32 6.73 20.54 -30.36
N ASP A 33 5.54 20.87 -30.81
CA ASP A 33 4.67 21.78 -30.09
C ASP A 33 4.20 21.19 -28.75
N PHE A 34 3.78 19.93 -28.73
CA PHE A 34 3.44 19.21 -27.51
C PHE A 34 4.61 19.19 -26.52
N THR A 35 5.79 18.78 -26.99
CA THR A 35 7.00 18.71 -26.16
C THR A 35 7.37 20.09 -25.63
N LYS A 36 7.30 21.14 -26.44
CA LYS A 36 7.59 22.52 -26.02
C LYS A 36 6.64 23.00 -24.92
N GLU A 37 5.35 22.65 -25.02
CA GLU A 37 4.36 23.05 -24.04
C GLU A 37 4.49 22.29 -22.73
N HIS A 38 4.87 21.00 -22.77
CA HIS A 38 4.92 20.11 -21.62
C HIS A 38 6.34 19.83 -21.09
N ASN A 39 7.37 20.33 -21.76
CA ASN A 39 8.75 20.14 -21.32
C ASN A 39 8.95 20.76 -19.93
N PHE A 40 9.56 19.99 -19.02
CA PHE A 40 9.78 20.35 -17.61
C PHE A 40 8.51 20.48 -16.74
N LYS A 41 7.30 20.32 -17.28
CA LYS A 41 6.10 20.19 -16.47
C LYS A 41 6.10 18.84 -15.75
N LYS A 42 5.68 18.85 -14.49
CA LYS A 42 5.46 17.64 -13.69
C LYS A 42 3.99 17.58 -13.24
N ASN A 43 3.48 16.37 -13.15
CA ASN A 43 2.12 16.09 -12.66
C ASN A 43 1.05 16.92 -13.41
N TYR A 44 0.97 16.74 -14.72
CA TYR A 44 -0.03 17.41 -15.55
C TYR A 44 -1.04 16.41 -16.12
N ILE A 45 -2.21 16.91 -16.48
CA ILE A 45 -3.33 16.10 -16.97
C ILE A 45 -3.45 16.23 -18.48
N ILE A 46 -3.66 15.08 -19.15
CA ILE A 46 -4.01 15.01 -20.58
C ILE A 46 -5.38 14.32 -20.71
N GLN A 47 -6.21 14.83 -21.61
CA GLN A 47 -7.46 14.22 -21.98
C GLN A 47 -7.32 13.48 -23.32
N GLY A 48 -8.09 12.40 -23.50
CA GLY A 48 -8.07 11.62 -24.72
C GLY A 48 -9.18 10.57 -24.78
N GLN A 49 -9.01 9.64 -25.70
CA GLN A 49 -9.90 8.51 -25.89
C GLN A 49 -9.10 7.23 -26.08
N CYS A 50 -9.58 6.13 -25.49
CA CYS A 50 -9.04 4.80 -25.70
C CYS A 50 -9.97 3.95 -26.57
N PHE A 51 -9.40 3.05 -27.38
CA PHE A 51 -10.19 2.06 -28.10
C PHE A 51 -10.64 0.97 -27.13
N GLY A 52 -11.95 0.89 -26.91
CA GLY A 52 -12.57 -0.14 -26.07
C GLY A 52 -12.80 -1.45 -26.82
N ILE A 53 -13.25 -2.47 -26.08
CA ILE A 53 -13.73 -3.73 -26.65
C ILE A 53 -15.05 -3.42 -27.37
N GLY A 54 -15.12 -3.63 -28.68
CA GLY A 54 -16.36 -3.46 -29.48
C GLY A 54 -16.46 -2.16 -30.25
N SER A 55 -15.37 -1.58 -30.74
CA SER A 55 -15.28 -0.39 -31.61
C SER A 55 -15.80 0.95 -31.07
N GLN A 56 -16.21 1.05 -29.83
CA GLN A 56 -16.54 2.34 -29.23
C GLN A 56 -15.32 2.95 -28.56
N CYS A 57 -15.02 4.22 -28.83
CA CYS A 57 -14.01 4.99 -28.13
C CYS A 57 -14.53 5.33 -26.73
N GLN A 58 -13.70 5.09 -25.73
CA GLN A 58 -13.95 5.43 -24.33
C GLN A 58 -13.11 6.65 -23.95
N LYS A 59 -13.73 7.64 -23.33
CA LYS A 59 -13.01 8.82 -22.83
C LYS A 59 -11.96 8.39 -21.80
N ALA A 60 -10.80 9.01 -21.87
CA ALA A 60 -9.68 8.72 -20.98
C ALA A 60 -9.03 9.99 -20.45
N THR A 61 -8.59 9.94 -19.20
CA THR A 61 -7.84 11.01 -18.51
C THR A 61 -6.54 10.43 -18.01
N PHE A 62 -5.42 11.08 -18.31
CA PHE A 62 -4.08 10.63 -17.98
C PHE A 62 -3.42 11.64 -17.03
N LEU A 63 -2.88 11.17 -15.91
CA LEU A 63 -2.00 11.95 -15.04
C LEU A 63 -0.56 11.61 -15.42
N VAL A 64 0.13 12.55 -16.03
CA VAL A 64 1.52 12.40 -16.47
C VAL A 64 2.46 12.93 -15.41
N GLU A 65 3.40 12.10 -14.97
CA GLU A 65 4.46 12.51 -14.05
C GLU A 65 5.45 13.46 -14.74
N HIS A 66 5.93 13.05 -15.90
CA HIS A 66 6.82 13.84 -16.77
C HIS A 66 6.83 13.27 -18.19
N SER A 67 7.40 14.01 -19.15
CA SER A 67 7.59 13.54 -20.52
C SER A 67 9.02 13.73 -21.00
N ILE A 68 9.48 12.81 -21.86
CA ILE A 68 10.78 12.85 -22.52
C ILE A 68 10.58 12.53 -24.00
N GLY A 69 10.76 13.53 -24.86
CA GLY A 69 10.52 13.38 -26.30
C GLY A 69 9.05 13.03 -26.60
N ASN A 70 8.82 11.90 -27.26
CA ASN A 70 7.49 11.37 -27.57
C ASN A 70 6.91 10.42 -26.49
N THR A 71 7.58 10.27 -25.37
CA THR A 71 7.17 9.36 -24.30
C THR A 71 6.69 10.14 -23.08
N CYS A 72 5.47 9.86 -22.63
CA CYS A 72 4.91 10.34 -21.38
C CYS A 72 4.92 9.20 -20.35
N TYR A 73 5.46 9.48 -19.17
CA TYR A 73 5.45 8.55 -18.02
C TYR A 73 4.24 8.86 -17.16
N LEU A 74 3.36 7.88 -17.00
CA LEU A 74 2.08 8.06 -16.33
C LEU A 74 2.16 7.66 -14.86
N CYS A 75 1.66 8.54 -13.97
CA CYS A 75 1.34 8.16 -12.60
C CYS A 75 0.15 7.19 -12.58
N CYS A 76 -0.88 7.51 -13.37
CA CYS A 76 -2.13 6.75 -13.47
C CYS A 76 -2.97 7.25 -14.63
N TYR A 77 -4.06 6.51 -14.94
CA TYR A 77 -5.07 6.96 -15.91
C TYR A 77 -6.46 6.41 -15.58
N ILE A 78 -7.47 7.10 -16.06
CA ILE A 78 -8.88 6.72 -15.97
C ILE A 78 -9.39 6.38 -17.36
N ILE A 79 -10.17 5.30 -17.49
CA ILE A 79 -10.96 4.99 -18.69
C ILE A 79 -12.42 4.92 -18.28
N ASN A 80 -13.25 5.79 -18.86
CA ASN A 80 -14.68 5.83 -18.61
C ASN A 80 -15.37 4.66 -19.30
N ARG A 81 -16.31 4.03 -18.61
CA ARG A 81 -17.07 2.89 -19.15
C ARG A 81 -18.10 3.34 -20.17
N LEU A 82 -18.72 4.50 -19.94
CA LEU A 82 -19.76 5.07 -20.77
C LEU A 82 -19.28 6.42 -21.32
N VAL A 83 -19.52 6.67 -22.60
CA VAL A 83 -19.07 7.89 -23.28
C VAL A 83 -19.75 9.15 -22.73
N GLU A 84 -20.94 9.01 -22.16
CA GLU A 84 -21.79 10.12 -21.70
C GLU A 84 -21.64 10.47 -20.22
N GLU A 85 -21.00 9.63 -19.39
CA GLU A 85 -20.84 9.88 -17.94
C GLU A 85 -19.39 10.19 -17.59
N ASP A 86 -19.09 11.46 -17.39
CA ASP A 86 -17.77 11.96 -17.02
C ASP A 86 -17.57 12.12 -15.51
N GLU A 87 -18.63 11.95 -14.73
CA GLU A 87 -18.64 12.24 -13.32
C GLU A 87 -18.54 10.94 -12.49
N TYR A 88 -17.69 10.97 -11.50
CA TYR A 88 -17.58 9.93 -10.47
C TYR A 88 -17.44 10.61 -9.10
N ASN A 89 -17.94 9.96 -8.06
CA ASN A 89 -17.92 10.51 -6.70
C ASN A 89 -17.42 9.50 -5.66
N THR A 90 -17.03 8.30 -6.09
CA THR A 90 -16.56 7.26 -5.20
C THR A 90 -15.52 6.39 -5.91
N ILE A 91 -14.44 6.07 -5.22
CA ILE A 91 -13.44 5.08 -5.66
C ILE A 91 -13.64 3.78 -4.89
N GLY A 92 -13.61 2.65 -5.60
CA GLY A 92 -13.71 1.32 -5.03
C GLY A 92 -12.42 0.53 -5.26
N LEU A 93 -11.80 0.08 -4.18
CA LEU A 93 -10.52 -0.64 -4.17
C LEU A 93 -10.75 -2.12 -3.89
N GLN A 94 -10.29 -3.00 -4.78
CA GLN A 94 -10.35 -4.45 -4.62
C GLN A 94 -8.95 -5.02 -4.50
N SER A 95 -8.70 -5.74 -3.39
CA SER A 95 -7.47 -6.47 -3.16
C SER A 95 -7.77 -7.74 -2.36
N PRO A 96 -7.21 -8.89 -2.74
CA PRO A 96 -7.37 -10.14 -2.00
C PRO A 96 -6.95 -10.00 -0.52
N PHE A 97 -5.92 -9.23 -0.26
CA PHE A 97 -5.41 -9.00 1.10
C PHE A 97 -6.38 -8.19 1.96
N LEU A 98 -7.02 -7.18 1.37
CA LEU A 98 -8.03 -6.40 2.09
C LEU A 98 -9.26 -7.24 2.39
N ASP A 99 -9.62 -8.18 1.53
CA ASP A 99 -10.68 -9.15 1.77
C ASP A 99 -10.38 -9.99 3.02
N ASP A 100 -9.14 -10.44 3.20
CA ASP A 100 -8.73 -11.25 4.33
C ASP A 100 -8.69 -10.43 5.64
N VAL A 101 -8.17 -9.19 5.59
CA VAL A 101 -8.10 -8.29 6.75
C VAL A 101 -9.49 -7.94 7.27
N PHE A 102 -10.46 -7.67 6.39
CA PHE A 102 -11.82 -7.26 6.75
C PHE A 102 -12.84 -8.38 6.80
N ARG A 103 -12.41 -9.63 6.59
CA ARG A 103 -13.28 -10.82 6.42
C ARG A 103 -14.12 -11.18 7.65
N TYR A 104 -13.64 -10.90 8.86
CA TYR A 104 -14.21 -11.44 10.10
C TYR A 104 -15.46 -10.75 10.62
N ARG A 105 -15.91 -9.64 10.02
CA ARG A 105 -17.10 -8.91 10.51
C ARG A 105 -18.44 -9.44 10.03
N TYR A 106 -18.44 -10.28 9.04
CA TYR A 106 -19.68 -10.93 8.64
C TYR A 106 -19.93 -12.11 9.56
N ASN A 107 -20.89 -11.91 10.46
CA ASN A 107 -21.39 -13.01 11.24
C ASN A 107 -21.78 -14.14 10.26
N TYR A 108 -21.29 -15.36 10.49
CA TYR A 108 -21.59 -16.53 9.66
C TYR A 108 -23.09 -16.67 9.34
N LEU A 109 -23.96 -16.28 10.31
CA LEU A 109 -25.41 -16.25 10.14
C LEU A 109 -25.88 -15.20 9.12
N ASP A 110 -25.23 -14.04 9.02
CA ASP A 110 -25.58 -13.05 8.01
C ASP A 110 -25.09 -13.47 6.63
N MET A 111 -23.99 -14.21 6.55
CA MET A 111 -23.52 -14.84 5.31
C MET A 111 -24.48 -15.94 4.83
N VAL A 112 -24.98 -16.78 5.74
CA VAL A 112 -25.96 -17.82 5.41
C VAL A 112 -27.30 -17.19 5.01
N ARG A 113 -27.75 -16.16 5.71
CA ARG A 113 -28.97 -15.40 5.35
C ARG A 113 -28.83 -14.68 4.01
N ALA A 114 -27.66 -14.09 3.73
CA ALA A 114 -27.38 -13.49 2.43
C ALA A 114 -27.36 -14.51 1.29
N GLY A 115 -26.87 -15.73 1.53
CA GLY A 115 -26.85 -16.82 0.55
C GLY A 115 -28.22 -17.42 0.23
N THR A 116 -29.21 -17.25 1.11
CA THR A 116 -30.57 -17.77 0.90
C THR A 116 -31.53 -16.74 0.28
N ASN A 117 -31.19 -15.45 0.28
CA ASN A 117 -31.99 -14.39 -0.35
C ASN A 117 -31.35 -13.95 -1.68
N LEU A 118 -31.94 -14.35 -2.78
CA LEU A 118 -31.52 -14.05 -4.18
C LEU A 118 -31.51 -12.56 -4.57
N ALA A 119 -31.84 -11.64 -3.67
CA ALA A 119 -31.97 -10.22 -3.89
C ALA A 119 -31.32 -9.37 -2.77
N VAL A 120 -30.13 -9.77 -2.29
CA VAL A 120 -29.44 -8.96 -1.28
C VAL A 120 -28.66 -7.86 -1.99
N GLU A 121 -29.15 -6.63 -1.88
CA GLU A 121 -28.34 -5.44 -2.15
C GLU A 121 -27.06 -5.50 -1.29
N PRO A 122 -25.90 -5.13 -1.84
CA PRO A 122 -24.66 -5.09 -1.07
C PRO A 122 -24.85 -4.15 0.12
N LYS A 123 -24.89 -4.72 1.32
CA LYS A 123 -25.00 -3.90 2.53
C LYS A 123 -23.64 -3.27 2.80
N ASN A 124 -23.61 -1.96 2.97
CA ASN A 124 -22.47 -1.26 3.54
C ASN A 124 -22.26 -1.76 4.96
N ALA A 125 -21.17 -2.47 5.21
CA ALA A 125 -20.96 -3.16 6.48
C ALA A 125 -20.74 -2.17 7.61
N TYR A 126 -19.98 -1.13 7.38
CA TYR A 126 -19.73 -0.07 8.33
C TYR A 126 -18.97 1.10 7.68
N LYS A 127 -18.98 2.22 8.39
CA LYS A 127 -18.39 3.47 7.97
C LYS A 127 -17.32 3.87 8.96
N ILE A 128 -16.08 4.06 8.49
CA ILE A 128 -14.95 4.47 9.31
C ILE A 128 -14.50 5.85 8.83
N PRO A 129 -14.64 6.92 9.64
CA PRO A 129 -14.10 8.21 9.29
C PRO A 129 -12.57 8.22 9.41
N PHE A 130 -11.89 8.86 8.47
CA PHE A 130 -10.46 9.10 8.54
C PHE A 130 -10.09 10.44 7.91
N ALA A 131 -8.95 11.02 8.32
CA ALA A 131 -8.44 12.26 7.78
C ALA A 131 -7.23 12.01 6.89
N MET A 132 -7.21 12.63 5.71
CA MET A 132 -6.09 12.59 4.78
C MET A 132 -5.96 13.95 4.07
N ASN A 133 -4.77 14.53 4.00
CA ASN A 133 -4.50 15.83 3.38
C ASN A 133 -5.44 16.94 3.89
N ASP A 134 -5.62 17.02 5.22
CA ASP A 134 -6.52 17.97 5.92
C ASP A 134 -8.01 17.83 5.55
N ARG A 135 -8.41 16.72 4.95
CA ARG A 135 -9.80 16.41 4.58
C ARG A 135 -10.32 15.22 5.35
N GLN A 136 -11.62 15.23 5.63
CA GLN A 136 -12.32 14.10 6.22
C GLN A 136 -12.89 13.23 5.12
N HIS A 137 -12.61 11.93 5.20
CA HIS A 137 -13.13 10.90 4.31
C HIS A 137 -13.86 9.85 5.12
N ASP A 138 -14.70 9.11 4.45
CA ASP A 138 -15.31 7.92 5.01
C ASP A 138 -14.83 6.68 4.25
N LEU A 139 -14.39 5.67 4.96
CA LEU A 139 -14.16 4.35 4.41
C LEU A 139 -15.42 3.53 4.60
N VAL A 140 -15.97 3.01 3.53
CA VAL A 140 -17.13 2.11 3.55
C VAL A 140 -16.70 0.76 3.00
N PHE A 141 -16.80 -0.30 3.81
CA PHE A 141 -16.55 -1.64 3.34
C PHE A 141 -17.83 -2.25 2.76
N ARG A 142 -17.75 -2.74 1.50
CA ARG A 142 -18.84 -3.39 0.81
C ARG A 142 -18.42 -4.78 0.37
N MET A 143 -19.22 -5.81 0.71
CA MET A 143 -19.07 -7.13 0.12
C MET A 143 -19.97 -7.26 -1.10
N GLY A 144 -19.37 -7.51 -2.25
CA GLY A 144 -20.08 -7.82 -3.47
C GLY A 144 -20.42 -9.31 -3.53
N HIS A 145 -21.66 -9.63 -3.91
CA HIS A 145 -22.05 -10.97 -4.34
C HIS A 145 -22.14 -10.97 -5.86
N ASN A 146 -21.28 -11.72 -6.55
CA ASN A 146 -21.54 -12.06 -7.93
C ASN A 146 -22.53 -13.23 -7.97
N ASN A 147 -23.83 -12.94 -7.93
CA ASN A 147 -24.87 -13.89 -8.27
C ASN A 147 -24.86 -14.16 -9.79
N ARG A 148 -23.93 -14.96 -10.27
CA ARG A 148 -24.17 -15.70 -11.52
C ARG A 148 -24.91 -16.97 -11.15
N LEU A 149 -26.19 -16.97 -11.52
CA LEU A 149 -27.15 -18.05 -11.48
C LEU A 149 -26.53 -19.45 -11.39
N GLY A 150 -26.76 -20.13 -10.28
CA GLY A 150 -27.04 -21.54 -10.28
C GLY A 150 -26.02 -22.53 -9.73
N LEU A 151 -24.82 -22.15 -9.33
CA LEU A 151 -23.87 -23.10 -8.72
C LEU A 151 -23.30 -22.55 -7.42
N LEU A 152 -23.51 -23.30 -6.35
CA LEU A 152 -23.02 -23.01 -4.99
C LEU A 152 -21.48 -22.98 -4.85
N GLU A 153 -20.75 -23.29 -5.93
CA GLU A 153 -19.29 -23.40 -5.93
C GLU A 153 -18.58 -22.10 -6.32
N ASP A 154 -19.25 -21.11 -6.94
CA ASP A 154 -18.65 -19.85 -7.37
C ASP A 154 -19.05 -18.64 -6.48
N PHE A 155 -18.98 -18.81 -5.17
CA PHE A 155 -19.01 -17.66 -4.26
C PHE A 155 -17.66 -16.91 -4.32
N ASP A 156 -17.43 -16.21 -5.40
CA ASP A 156 -16.34 -15.23 -5.51
C ASP A 156 -16.70 -14.02 -4.62
N LYS A 157 -16.43 -14.16 -3.31
CA LYS A 157 -16.64 -13.13 -2.29
C LYS A 157 -15.58 -12.06 -2.53
N LYS A 158 -15.93 -11.03 -3.27
CA LYS A 158 -15.04 -9.88 -3.51
C LYS A 158 -15.45 -8.76 -2.58
N GLY A 159 -14.66 -8.54 -1.54
CA GLY A 159 -14.72 -7.33 -0.75
C GLY A 159 -14.22 -6.14 -1.55
N GLU A 160 -14.82 -4.99 -1.34
CA GLU A 160 -14.43 -3.73 -1.94
C GLU A 160 -14.47 -2.63 -0.89
N LEU A 161 -13.38 -1.86 -0.81
CA LEU A 161 -13.34 -0.67 0.01
C LEU A 161 -13.82 0.52 -0.83
N LEU A 162 -14.91 1.13 -0.43
CA LEU A 162 -15.48 2.31 -1.07
C LEU A 162 -15.07 3.57 -0.30
N ILE A 163 -14.52 4.54 -1.01
CA ILE A 163 -14.12 5.82 -0.45
C ILE A 163 -14.79 6.92 -1.28
N PRO A 164 -15.79 7.64 -0.71
CA PRO A 164 -16.32 8.83 -1.31
C PRO A 164 -15.24 9.90 -1.51
N LEU A 165 -15.20 10.50 -2.69
CA LEU A 165 -14.24 11.52 -3.06
C LEU A 165 -14.74 12.91 -2.60
N GLN A 166 -13.86 13.72 -2.10
CA GLN A 166 -14.14 15.12 -1.72
C GLN A 166 -13.96 16.06 -2.92
N ILE A 167 -12.95 15.79 -3.73
CA ILE A 167 -12.66 16.47 -4.98
C ILE A 167 -12.61 15.41 -6.06
N VAL A 168 -13.39 15.61 -7.11
CA VAL A 168 -13.49 14.65 -8.21
C VAL A 168 -12.32 14.87 -9.18
N GLU A 169 -11.11 14.53 -8.73
CA GLU A 169 -9.89 14.66 -9.50
C GLU A 169 -9.07 13.36 -9.51
N ILE A 170 -8.43 13.09 -10.64
CA ILE A 170 -7.56 11.92 -10.82
C ILE A 170 -6.42 11.87 -9.79
N GLN A 171 -5.90 13.03 -9.37
CA GLN A 171 -4.85 13.12 -8.35
C GLN A 171 -5.34 12.61 -7.00
N GLU A 172 -6.57 12.95 -6.58
CA GLU A 172 -7.14 12.45 -5.33
C GLU A 172 -7.32 10.93 -5.36
N CYS A 173 -7.78 10.36 -6.48
CA CYS A 173 -7.86 8.91 -6.67
C CYS A 173 -6.50 8.25 -6.49
N TYR A 174 -5.45 8.84 -7.06
CA TYR A 174 -4.08 8.33 -6.96
C TYR A 174 -3.54 8.38 -5.54
N ASP A 175 -3.76 9.48 -4.83
CA ASP A 175 -3.30 9.66 -3.45
C ASP A 175 -4.02 8.72 -2.48
N ILE A 176 -5.33 8.55 -2.63
CA ILE A 176 -6.12 7.58 -1.88
C ILE A 176 -5.58 6.15 -2.15
N SER A 177 -5.39 5.78 -3.40
CA SER A 177 -4.87 4.45 -3.76
C SER A 177 -3.52 4.17 -3.11
N LYS A 178 -2.61 5.16 -3.06
CA LYS A 178 -1.31 5.02 -2.37
C LYS A 178 -1.46 4.78 -0.87
N VAL A 179 -2.35 5.52 -0.21
CA VAL A 179 -2.58 5.37 1.24
C VAL A 179 -3.13 3.99 1.55
N PHE A 180 -4.10 3.50 0.78
CA PHE A 180 -4.68 2.18 1.00
C PHE A 180 -3.76 1.03 0.58
N TYR A 181 -2.92 1.21 -0.42
CA TYR A 181 -1.85 0.27 -0.73
C TYR A 181 -0.89 0.09 0.46
N ARG A 182 -0.49 1.20 1.09
CA ARG A 182 0.35 1.18 2.29
C ARG A 182 -0.35 0.59 3.51
N LEU A 183 -1.65 0.88 3.67
CA LEU A 183 -2.46 0.23 4.71
C LEU A 183 -2.44 -1.28 4.53
N ALA A 184 -2.65 -1.76 3.31
CA ALA A 184 -2.61 -3.19 3.02
C ALA A 184 -1.23 -3.80 3.34
N MET A 185 -0.13 -3.14 2.95
CA MET A 185 1.23 -3.57 3.33
C MET A 185 1.40 -3.62 4.85
N PHE A 186 0.92 -2.59 5.57
CA PHE A 186 1.01 -2.54 7.03
C PHE A 186 0.22 -3.68 7.70
N MET A 187 -1.02 -3.92 7.24
CA MET A 187 -1.92 -4.91 7.85
C MET A 187 -1.49 -6.35 7.56
N THR A 188 -0.86 -6.59 6.42
CA THR A 188 -0.49 -7.94 5.97
C THR A 188 0.99 -8.27 6.16
N SER A 189 1.83 -7.29 6.46
CA SER A 189 3.30 -7.43 6.46
C SER A 189 3.90 -7.86 5.12
N HIS A 190 3.20 -7.67 4.02
CA HIS A 190 3.73 -7.94 2.69
C HIS A 190 4.36 -6.68 2.09
N SER A 191 5.50 -6.85 1.42
CA SER A 191 6.21 -5.74 0.74
C SER A 191 5.46 -5.26 -0.50
N GLU A 192 4.63 -6.10 -1.10
CA GLU A 192 3.81 -5.80 -2.26
C GLU A 192 2.41 -6.38 -2.09
N VAL A 193 1.41 -5.50 -2.18
CA VAL A 193 0.00 -5.85 -2.02
C VAL A 193 -0.81 -5.20 -3.13
N PRO A 194 -0.73 -5.74 -4.34
CA PRO A 194 -1.34 -5.12 -5.50
C PRO A 194 -2.86 -5.10 -5.41
N PHE A 195 -3.46 -4.04 -5.94
CA PHE A 195 -4.88 -4.02 -6.23
C PHE A 195 -5.19 -4.90 -7.43
N LYS A 196 -6.24 -5.69 -7.34
CA LYS A 196 -6.75 -6.47 -8.45
C LYS A 196 -7.56 -5.59 -9.41
N ARG A 197 -8.30 -4.63 -8.84
CA ARG A 197 -9.17 -3.74 -9.57
C ARG A 197 -9.44 -2.47 -8.77
N ILE A 198 -9.49 -1.35 -9.48
CA ILE A 198 -9.93 -0.06 -8.93
C ILE A 198 -11.05 0.46 -9.83
N THR A 199 -12.24 0.63 -9.25
CA THR A 199 -13.47 1.01 -9.97
C THR A 199 -13.91 2.40 -9.53
N LEU A 200 -14.33 3.21 -10.48
CA LEU A 200 -14.96 4.50 -10.20
C LEU A 200 -16.48 4.36 -10.27
N TYR A 201 -17.15 4.95 -9.29
CA TYR A 201 -18.59 4.91 -9.15
C TYR A 201 -19.17 6.31 -9.14
N LYS A 202 -20.40 6.44 -9.69
CA LYS A 202 -21.31 7.55 -9.49
C LYS A 202 -22.62 6.97 -8.96
N ASP A 203 -23.02 7.36 -7.77
CA ASP A 203 -24.28 6.92 -7.15
C ASP A 203 -24.47 5.39 -7.23
N ASP A 204 -23.46 4.63 -6.79
CA ASP A 204 -23.38 3.18 -6.82
C ASP A 204 -23.30 2.51 -8.20
N ARG A 205 -23.31 3.27 -9.29
CA ARG A 205 -23.10 2.75 -10.66
C ARG A 205 -21.63 2.80 -11.02
N SER A 206 -21.08 1.71 -11.53
CA SER A 206 -19.73 1.68 -12.08
C SER A 206 -19.68 2.48 -13.38
N VAL A 207 -18.94 3.58 -13.37
CA VAL A 207 -18.82 4.52 -14.51
C VAL A 207 -17.45 4.49 -15.16
N GLY A 208 -16.43 3.92 -14.51
CA GLY A 208 -15.09 3.84 -15.08
C GLY A 208 -14.15 2.95 -14.29
N TRP A 209 -12.93 2.87 -14.79
CA TRP A 209 -11.82 2.16 -14.16
C TRP A 209 -10.64 3.10 -14.00
N PHE A 210 -9.98 2.96 -12.87
CA PHE A 210 -8.74 3.66 -12.56
C PHE A 210 -7.57 2.69 -12.61
N TYR A 211 -6.51 3.06 -13.31
CA TYR A 211 -5.31 2.25 -13.50
C TYR A 211 -4.10 2.99 -12.93
N CYS A 212 -3.31 2.30 -12.11
CA CYS A 212 -2.07 2.82 -11.54
C CYS A 212 -1.04 1.69 -11.35
N PRO A 213 0.25 2.00 -11.18
CA PRO A 213 1.31 1.00 -10.99
C PRO A 213 1.15 0.12 -9.74
N LEU A 214 0.17 0.41 -8.88
CA LEU A 214 -0.16 -0.37 -7.68
C LEU A 214 -1.07 -1.57 -7.98
N MET A 215 -1.36 -1.83 -9.25
CA MET A 215 -2.23 -2.93 -9.69
C MET A 215 -1.40 -4.07 -10.24
N SER A 216 -1.85 -5.31 -9.99
CA SER A 216 -1.30 -6.51 -10.62
C SER A 216 -2.43 -7.48 -10.96
N ASN A 217 -2.25 -8.21 -12.05
CA ASN A 217 -3.13 -9.33 -12.44
C ASN A 217 -2.77 -10.63 -11.71
N GLU A 218 -1.61 -10.69 -11.08
CA GLU A 218 -1.18 -11.85 -10.32
C GLU A 218 -1.88 -11.87 -8.97
N ALA A 219 -2.69 -12.89 -8.75
CA ALA A 219 -3.34 -13.13 -7.47
C ALA A 219 -2.30 -13.69 -6.49
N ALA A 220 -1.67 -12.83 -5.71
CA ALA A 220 -0.94 -13.29 -4.55
C ALA A 220 -1.95 -13.85 -3.53
N SER A 221 -1.80 -15.12 -3.13
CA SER A 221 -2.57 -15.68 -2.03
C SER A 221 -2.05 -15.09 -0.73
N ALA A 222 -2.89 -14.34 -0.03
CA ALA A 222 -2.57 -13.88 1.32
C ALA A 222 -2.93 -14.99 2.31
N SER A 223 -1.96 -15.76 2.75
CA SER A 223 -2.17 -16.72 3.83
C SER A 223 -1.95 -16.10 5.22
N ASP A 224 -1.20 -15.00 5.31
CA ASP A 224 -0.69 -14.52 6.59
C ASP A 224 -0.93 -13.02 6.78
N VAL A 225 -1.99 -12.71 7.50
CA VAL A 225 -2.31 -11.35 7.91
C VAL A 225 -1.63 -11.07 9.26
N MET A 226 -0.84 -10.01 9.35
CA MET A 226 -0.16 -9.64 10.60
C MET A 226 -1.15 -9.10 11.63
N PHE A 227 -2.12 -8.30 11.18
CA PHE A 227 -3.14 -7.70 12.03
C PHE A 227 -4.52 -7.97 11.44
N TYR A 228 -5.40 -8.55 12.23
CA TYR A 228 -6.81 -8.66 11.86
C TYR A 228 -7.54 -7.36 12.18
N GLU A 229 -8.56 -7.06 11.40
CA GLU A 229 -9.39 -5.87 11.57
C GLU A 229 -9.94 -5.73 13.01
N LEU A 230 -10.40 -6.84 13.61
CA LEU A 230 -10.97 -6.82 14.96
C LEU A 230 -9.99 -6.30 16.01
N ASP A 231 -8.70 -6.56 15.82
CA ASP A 231 -7.65 -6.16 16.75
C ASP A 231 -7.30 -4.67 16.64
N VAL A 232 -7.38 -4.11 15.41
CA VAL A 232 -6.90 -2.75 15.13
C VAL A 232 -7.99 -1.76 14.75
N MET A 233 -9.25 -2.20 14.66
CA MET A 233 -10.33 -1.40 14.09
C MET A 233 -10.52 -0.03 14.74
N ARG A 234 -10.46 0.04 16.07
CA ARG A 234 -10.55 1.31 16.80
C ARG A 234 -9.41 2.28 16.47
N PHE A 235 -8.31 1.75 15.92
CA PHE A 235 -7.11 2.51 15.55
C PHE A 235 -7.04 2.83 14.06
N ILE A 236 -7.89 2.24 13.22
CA ILE A 236 -7.85 2.44 11.75
C ILE A 236 -7.81 3.92 11.36
N PRO A 237 -8.62 4.83 11.94
CA PRO A 237 -8.53 6.25 11.62
C PRO A 237 -7.14 6.84 11.89
N LYS A 238 -6.51 6.43 12.99
CA LYS A 238 -5.17 6.88 13.38
C LYS A 238 -4.10 6.24 12.51
N ILE A 239 -4.24 4.95 12.19
CA ILE A 239 -3.34 4.22 11.27
C ILE A 239 -3.33 4.91 9.91
N LEU A 240 -4.50 5.15 9.31
CA LEU A 240 -4.64 5.80 8.00
C LEU A 240 -4.03 7.20 8.00
N ARG A 241 -4.31 8.01 9.04
CA ARG A 241 -3.73 9.35 9.19
C ARG A 241 -2.20 9.28 9.22
N ASN A 242 -1.63 8.40 10.03
CA ASN A 242 -0.18 8.29 10.20
C ASN A 242 0.48 7.77 8.93
N ILE A 243 -0.13 6.79 8.24
CA ILE A 243 0.35 6.30 6.94
C ILE A 243 0.29 7.41 5.87
N ALA A 244 -0.76 8.22 5.85
CA ALA A 244 -0.86 9.35 4.92
C ALA A 244 0.24 10.39 5.15
N LEU A 245 0.67 10.59 6.39
CA LEU A 245 1.76 11.51 6.76
C LEU A 245 3.17 10.92 6.52
N ASP A 246 3.30 9.60 6.33
CA ASP A 246 4.59 8.94 6.07
C ASP A 246 5.01 9.08 4.60
N SER A 247 5.47 10.28 4.21
CA SER A 247 5.85 10.62 2.85
C SER A 247 6.95 9.74 2.26
N GLY A 248 7.78 9.13 3.09
CA GLY A 248 8.90 8.29 2.67
C GLY A 248 8.57 6.80 2.56
N ASN A 249 7.37 6.36 2.90
CA ASN A 249 6.98 4.94 3.01
C ASN A 249 7.89 4.11 3.91
N LYS A 250 8.57 4.76 4.86
CA LYS A 250 9.60 4.10 5.64
C LYS A 250 9.00 3.11 6.61
N ILE A 251 7.85 3.44 7.20
CA ILE A 251 7.18 2.54 8.13
C ILE A 251 6.69 1.28 7.44
N THR A 252 6.09 1.40 6.27
CA THR A 252 5.62 0.24 5.51
C THR A 252 6.75 -0.62 4.96
N LYS A 253 7.89 -0.01 4.63
CA LYS A 253 9.11 -0.75 4.22
C LYS A 253 9.80 -1.45 5.38
N SER A 254 9.61 -0.98 6.60
CA SER A 254 10.27 -1.52 7.79
C SER A 254 9.56 -2.70 8.42
N ILE A 255 8.24 -2.80 8.22
CA ILE A 255 7.41 -3.76 8.93
C ILE A 255 7.69 -5.21 8.56
N PRO A 256 7.88 -5.63 7.32
CA PRO A 256 7.87 -7.05 7.06
C PRO A 256 9.24 -7.67 6.82
N LEU A 257 9.67 -8.48 7.78
CA LEU A 257 10.52 -9.63 7.46
C LEU A 257 9.71 -10.91 7.27
N GLY A 258 8.52 -10.96 7.84
CA GLY A 258 7.86 -12.21 8.20
C GLY A 258 7.38 -13.08 7.04
N HIS A 259 7.09 -12.53 5.88
CA HIS A 259 6.34 -13.26 4.85
C HIS A 259 6.94 -13.14 3.45
N LEU A 260 8.20 -12.87 3.38
CA LEU A 260 8.93 -13.12 2.16
C LEU A 260 8.97 -14.65 2.00
N GLY A 261 8.18 -15.19 1.10
CA GLY A 261 8.16 -16.63 0.80
C GLY A 261 9.49 -17.20 0.32
N ASN A 262 10.57 -16.46 0.52
CA ASN A 262 11.95 -16.82 0.25
C ASN A 262 12.81 -16.53 1.48
N PHE A 263 13.04 -17.55 2.30
CA PHE A 263 13.93 -17.49 3.47
C PHE A 263 15.33 -16.94 3.14
N ASP A 264 15.78 -17.12 1.91
CA ASP A 264 17.10 -16.66 1.45
C ASP A 264 17.22 -15.12 1.45
N SER A 265 16.14 -14.39 1.25
CA SER A 265 16.14 -12.91 1.29
C SER A 265 15.94 -12.35 2.68
N MET A 266 15.36 -13.12 3.60
CA MET A 266 15.07 -12.72 4.96
C MET A 266 16.36 -12.49 5.76
N PHE A 267 17.33 -13.38 5.63
CA PHE A 267 18.61 -13.33 6.33
C PHE A 267 19.72 -12.85 5.39
N SER A 268 19.78 -11.54 5.15
CA SER A 268 20.79 -10.92 4.30
C SER A 268 21.36 -9.66 4.93
N PRO A 269 22.62 -9.29 4.58
CA PRO A 269 23.24 -8.05 5.03
C PRO A 269 22.41 -6.81 4.64
N GLN A 270 21.87 -6.79 3.42
CA GLN A 270 21.05 -5.69 2.93
C GLN A 270 19.80 -5.52 3.80
N ARG A 271 19.07 -6.62 4.02
CA ARG A 271 17.85 -6.59 4.83
C ARG A 271 18.11 -6.18 6.28
N PHE A 272 19.21 -6.63 6.85
CA PHE A 272 19.62 -6.20 8.18
C PHE A 272 19.85 -4.69 8.27
N VAL A 273 20.54 -4.10 7.28
CA VAL A 273 20.75 -2.64 7.24
C VAL A 273 19.44 -1.89 7.08
N GLU A 274 18.54 -2.35 6.21
CA GLU A 274 17.21 -1.78 6.04
C GLU A 274 16.41 -1.78 7.35
N GLN A 275 16.49 -2.87 8.13
CA GLN A 275 15.85 -2.94 9.45
C GLN A 275 16.45 -1.95 10.45
N VAL A 276 17.78 -1.82 10.50
CA VAL A 276 18.40 -0.83 11.40
C VAL A 276 17.98 0.59 11.00
N MET A 277 17.91 0.89 9.70
CA MET A 277 17.43 2.19 9.22
C MET A 277 15.94 2.41 9.58
N ALA A 278 15.14 1.37 9.52
CA ALA A 278 13.74 1.41 9.92
C ALA A 278 13.59 1.66 11.42
N PHE A 279 14.39 1.00 12.24
CA PHE A 279 14.47 1.24 13.67
C PHE A 279 14.82 2.69 13.97
N GLU A 280 15.92 3.21 13.39
CA GLU A 280 16.36 4.61 13.59
C GLU A 280 15.25 5.60 13.19
N TYR A 281 14.53 5.34 12.09
CA TYR A 281 13.41 6.17 11.66
C TYR A 281 12.23 6.14 12.66
N LEU A 282 11.83 4.95 13.11
CA LEU A 282 10.75 4.83 14.10
C LEU A 282 11.13 5.44 15.44
N PHE A 283 12.39 5.29 15.87
CA PHE A 283 12.89 5.89 17.09
C PHE A 283 12.80 7.42 17.03
N ASP A 284 13.22 8.04 15.91
CA ASP A 284 13.04 9.49 15.68
C ASP A 284 11.58 9.92 15.77
N LYS A 285 10.64 9.11 15.26
CA LYS A 285 9.20 9.40 15.34
C LYS A 285 8.62 9.25 16.74
N LEU A 286 9.12 8.31 17.52
CA LEU A 286 8.64 8.02 18.87
C LEU A 286 9.29 8.89 19.94
N ASP A 287 10.57 9.20 19.81
CA ASP A 287 11.35 10.01 20.77
C ASP A 287 12.38 10.92 20.06
N GLN A 288 11.88 11.92 19.38
CA GLN A 288 12.69 12.89 18.64
C GLN A 288 13.77 13.56 19.50
N LYS A 289 13.50 13.77 20.79
CA LYS A 289 14.42 14.43 21.71
C LYS A 289 15.70 13.59 21.92
N ARG A 290 15.54 12.27 22.11
CA ARG A 290 16.70 11.37 22.27
C ARG A 290 17.38 11.08 20.95
N ALA A 291 16.64 10.91 19.88
CA ALA A 291 17.18 10.66 18.55
C ALA A 291 18.13 11.78 18.07
N GLN A 292 17.87 13.03 18.47
CA GLN A 292 18.71 14.19 18.14
C GLN A 292 19.87 14.42 19.12
N ASP A 293 19.92 13.71 20.25
CA ASP A 293 21.02 13.85 21.21
C ASP A 293 22.21 13.00 20.78
N LYS A 294 23.30 13.64 20.37
CA LYS A 294 24.58 12.98 20.00
C LYS A 294 25.16 12.05 21.10
N ARG A 295 24.72 12.22 22.36
CA ARG A 295 25.11 11.36 23.49
C ARG A 295 24.25 10.10 23.59
N PHE A 296 23.26 9.97 22.69
CA PHE A 296 22.34 8.84 22.64
C PHE A 296 22.49 8.10 21.29
N PRO A 297 23.62 7.39 21.09
CA PRO A 297 23.88 6.70 19.82
C PRO A 297 23.02 5.45 19.67
N LEU A 298 22.95 4.89 18.46
CA LEU A 298 22.17 3.70 18.10
C LEU A 298 22.16 2.58 19.15
N ARG A 299 23.33 2.29 19.77
CA ARG A 299 23.39 1.27 20.83
C ARG A 299 22.46 1.60 22.00
N LYS A 300 22.47 2.85 22.45
CA LYS A 300 21.63 3.30 23.57
C LYS A 300 20.15 3.38 23.18
N GLU A 301 19.87 3.71 21.93
CA GLU A 301 18.51 3.72 21.40
C GLU A 301 17.93 2.30 21.41
N LEU A 302 18.70 1.32 20.93
CA LEU A 302 18.32 -0.09 20.95
C LEU A 302 18.14 -0.61 22.40
N GLU A 303 19.13 -0.35 23.28
CA GLU A 303 19.08 -0.74 24.68
C GLU A 303 17.81 -0.18 25.35
N TYR A 304 17.55 1.12 25.17
CA TYR A 304 16.36 1.77 25.69
C TYR A 304 15.06 1.11 25.18
N MET A 305 14.96 0.84 23.88
CA MET A 305 13.75 0.24 23.32
C MET A 305 13.58 -1.23 23.71
N PHE A 306 14.66 -2.02 23.85
CA PHE A 306 14.56 -3.37 24.41
C PHE A 306 14.17 -3.39 25.88
N ASP A 307 14.59 -2.39 26.66
CA ASP A 307 14.16 -2.24 28.06
C ASP A 307 12.67 -1.84 28.16
N GLU A 308 12.14 -1.12 27.16
CA GLU A 308 10.72 -0.81 27.04
C GLU A 308 9.86 -2.05 26.67
N PHE A 309 10.46 -3.05 26.02
CA PHE A 309 9.81 -4.30 25.61
C PHE A 309 10.57 -5.54 26.09
N PRO A 310 10.72 -5.73 27.41
CA PRO A 310 11.56 -6.79 27.99
C PRO A 310 11.10 -8.21 27.62
N GLN A 311 9.80 -8.38 27.29
CA GLN A 311 9.24 -9.66 26.87
C GLN A 311 9.91 -10.23 25.61
N LEU A 312 10.48 -9.39 24.74
CA LEU A 312 11.21 -9.83 23.55
C LEU A 312 12.48 -10.62 23.88
N LEU A 313 13.11 -10.30 25.02
CA LEU A 313 14.38 -10.89 25.43
C LEU A 313 14.23 -12.15 26.29
N LEU A 314 13.02 -12.45 26.78
CA LEU A 314 12.79 -13.58 27.70
C LEU A 314 13.21 -14.94 27.11
N GLN A 315 12.99 -15.13 25.81
CA GLN A 315 13.33 -16.39 25.13
C GLN A 315 14.81 -16.46 24.70
N SER A 316 15.45 -15.32 24.46
CA SER A 316 16.81 -15.27 23.95
C SER A 316 17.90 -15.49 25.01
N LYS A 317 17.55 -15.33 26.28
CA LYS A 317 18.50 -15.32 27.44
C LYS A 317 19.61 -14.26 27.28
N LEU A 318 19.42 -13.28 26.41
CA LEU A 318 20.32 -12.15 26.20
C LEU A 318 19.83 -10.94 26.98
N SER A 319 20.75 -10.09 27.42
CA SER A 319 20.41 -8.78 27.99
C SER A 319 20.32 -7.72 26.89
N SER A 320 19.58 -6.64 27.14
CA SER A 320 19.37 -5.53 26.20
C SER A 320 20.70 -4.91 25.73
N ASP A 321 21.67 -4.75 26.64
CA ASP A 321 22.99 -4.23 26.34
C ASP A 321 23.78 -5.12 25.37
N LYS A 322 23.75 -6.44 25.54
CA LYS A 322 24.45 -7.39 24.66
C LYS A 322 23.83 -7.44 23.26
N VAL A 323 22.51 -7.50 23.18
CA VAL A 323 21.80 -7.50 21.88
C VAL A 323 22.10 -6.20 21.14
N SER A 324 22.05 -5.06 21.82
CA SER A 324 22.30 -3.75 21.25
C SER A 324 23.74 -3.57 20.76
N ASP A 325 24.72 -4.07 21.53
CA ASP A 325 26.12 -4.07 21.10
C ASP A 325 26.34 -4.95 19.86
N GLN A 326 25.75 -6.13 19.81
CA GLN A 326 25.89 -7.04 18.67
C GLN A 326 25.24 -6.45 17.39
N ILE A 327 24.05 -5.88 17.49
CA ILE A 327 23.37 -5.24 16.35
C ILE A 327 24.22 -4.07 15.82
N LYS A 328 24.71 -3.21 16.70
CA LYS A 328 25.61 -2.10 16.33
C LYS A 328 26.88 -2.60 15.63
N GLU A 329 27.50 -3.67 16.15
CA GLU A 329 28.74 -4.20 15.59
C GLU A 329 28.53 -4.83 14.21
N ILE A 330 27.43 -5.58 13.99
CA ILE A 330 27.06 -6.11 12.68
C ILE A 330 26.85 -4.94 11.69
N ARG A 331 26.09 -3.91 12.07
CA ARG A 331 25.86 -2.72 11.23
C ARG A 331 27.19 -2.07 10.85
N ARG A 332 28.08 -1.86 11.81
CA ARG A 332 29.40 -1.26 11.57
C ARG A 332 30.20 -2.08 10.58
N THR A 333 30.27 -3.38 10.78
CA THR A 333 31.02 -4.31 9.92
C THR A 333 30.50 -4.31 8.49
N ILE A 334 29.18 -4.31 8.30
CA ILE A 334 28.56 -4.22 6.97
C ILE A 334 28.88 -2.87 6.31
N ALA A 335 28.77 -1.77 7.05
CA ALA A 335 29.05 -0.41 6.56
C ALA A 335 30.51 -0.24 6.09
N HIS A 336 31.44 -1.01 6.64
CA HIS A 336 32.85 -1.05 6.21
C HIS A 336 33.14 -2.08 5.11
N GLY A 337 32.11 -2.70 4.52
CA GLY A 337 32.26 -3.68 3.44
C GLY A 337 32.70 -5.08 3.87
N HIS A 338 32.61 -5.39 5.15
CA HIS A 338 33.06 -6.66 5.71
C HIS A 338 31.89 -7.61 6.07
N SER A 339 30.81 -7.56 5.31
CA SER A 339 29.62 -8.42 5.54
C SER A 339 29.90 -9.91 5.56
N TYR A 340 30.98 -10.35 4.93
CA TYR A 340 31.41 -11.75 4.86
C TYR A 340 31.87 -12.33 6.23
N TYR A 341 32.06 -11.53 7.25
CA TYR A 341 32.34 -12.02 8.60
C TYR A 341 31.13 -12.65 9.30
N TYR A 342 29.92 -12.41 8.76
CA TYR A 342 28.70 -12.95 9.32
C TYR A 342 28.02 -13.88 8.33
N ASP A 343 27.73 -15.10 8.77
CA ASP A 343 26.93 -16.05 7.99
C ASP A 343 25.45 -15.83 8.29
N PHE A 344 24.84 -14.88 7.57
CA PHE A 344 23.44 -14.54 7.76
C PHE A 344 22.48 -15.71 7.52
N LYS A 345 22.91 -16.72 6.74
CA LYS A 345 22.07 -17.86 6.38
C LYS A 345 22.14 -19.02 7.35
N ASN A 346 23.31 -19.23 7.97
CA ASN A 346 23.53 -20.43 8.77
C ASN A 346 23.89 -20.14 10.22
N ASP A 347 24.29 -18.92 10.58
CA ASP A 347 24.58 -18.56 11.96
C ASP A 347 23.30 -18.24 12.74
N SER A 348 22.92 -19.16 13.63
CA SER A 348 21.72 -19.06 14.44
C SER A 348 21.71 -17.80 15.34
N ASN A 349 22.88 -17.33 15.80
CA ASN A 349 22.95 -16.12 16.62
C ASN A 349 22.62 -14.88 15.79
N THR A 350 23.20 -14.74 14.59
CA THR A 350 22.89 -13.64 13.67
C THR A 350 21.42 -13.65 13.28
N GLN A 351 20.86 -14.82 12.96
CA GLN A 351 19.42 -14.96 12.65
C GLN A 351 18.55 -14.55 13.83
N GLN A 352 18.90 -14.94 15.05
CA GLN A 352 18.16 -14.56 16.25
C GLN A 352 18.17 -13.05 16.47
N LEU A 353 19.28 -12.37 16.24
CA LEU A 353 19.36 -10.90 16.35
C LEU A 353 18.47 -10.20 15.31
N ILE A 354 18.42 -10.72 14.08
CA ILE A 354 17.54 -10.21 13.02
C ILE A 354 16.07 -10.35 13.42
N ILE A 355 15.69 -11.51 13.95
CA ILE A 355 14.31 -11.77 14.40
C ILE A 355 13.96 -10.86 15.59
N LEU A 356 14.86 -10.68 16.54
CA LEU A 356 14.63 -9.78 17.68
C LEU A 356 14.46 -8.32 17.24
N LEU A 357 15.29 -7.87 16.31
CA LEU A 357 15.17 -6.53 15.73
C LEU A 357 13.85 -6.35 14.96
N ASP A 358 13.43 -7.37 14.20
CA ASP A 358 12.14 -7.36 13.52
C ASP A 358 10.96 -7.24 14.50
N LYS A 359 10.95 -8.06 15.55
CA LYS A 359 9.93 -8.01 16.59
C LYS A 359 9.91 -6.65 17.30
N LEU A 360 11.08 -6.07 17.57
CA LEU A 360 11.19 -4.74 18.15
C LEU A 360 10.59 -3.67 17.23
N ILE A 361 10.91 -3.70 15.93
CA ILE A 361 10.36 -2.78 14.93
C ILE A 361 8.83 -2.91 14.86
N LYS A 362 8.30 -4.13 14.91
CA LYS A 362 6.85 -4.38 14.94
C LYS A 362 6.19 -3.75 16.18
N ASN A 363 6.78 -3.93 17.36
CA ASN A 363 6.29 -3.31 18.59
C ASN A 363 6.35 -1.78 18.51
N MET A 364 7.43 -1.22 17.97
CA MET A 364 7.56 0.22 17.76
C MET A 364 6.54 0.76 16.77
N SER A 365 6.24 0.00 15.72
CA SER A 365 5.21 0.36 14.73
C SER A 365 3.82 0.40 15.38
N LEU A 366 3.49 -0.58 16.21
CA LEU A 366 2.24 -0.60 16.98
C LEU A 366 2.16 0.60 17.95
N LEU A 367 3.25 0.89 18.65
CA LEU A 367 3.33 2.06 19.53
C LEU A 367 3.13 3.37 18.75
N TRP A 368 3.76 3.49 17.58
CA TRP A 368 3.63 4.66 16.71
C TRP A 368 2.19 4.89 16.23
N ILE A 369 1.45 3.82 15.88
CA ILE A 369 0.03 3.93 15.48
C ILE A 369 -0.92 4.05 16.66
N GLY A 370 -0.39 4.01 17.92
CA GLY A 370 -1.11 4.38 19.13
C GLY A 370 -1.60 3.28 20.02
N PHE A 371 -1.08 2.06 19.88
CA PHE A 371 -1.25 1.06 20.92
C PHE A 371 -0.47 1.46 22.17
N SER A 372 -0.99 1.11 23.35
CA SER A 372 -0.22 1.21 24.59
C SER A 372 0.76 0.05 24.72
N LYS A 373 1.76 0.16 25.60
CA LYS A 373 2.72 -0.93 25.84
C LYS A 373 2.05 -2.17 26.43
N GLU A 374 1.05 -1.96 27.26
CA GLU A 374 0.22 -3.01 27.85
C GLU A 374 -0.55 -3.77 26.78
N GLU A 375 -1.18 -3.04 25.84
CA GLU A 375 -1.87 -3.62 24.70
C GLU A 375 -0.90 -4.41 23.80
N ILE A 376 0.32 -3.87 23.57
CA ILE A 376 1.34 -4.54 22.76
C ILE A 376 1.83 -5.83 23.42
N ALA A 377 1.96 -5.83 24.76
CA ALA A 377 2.38 -7.01 25.50
C ALA A 377 1.37 -8.18 25.43
N GLU A 378 0.09 -7.86 25.24
CA GLU A 378 -0.98 -8.84 25.05
C GLU A 378 -1.11 -9.30 23.58
N PHE A 379 -0.47 -8.61 22.65
CA PHE A 379 -0.58 -8.89 21.23
C PHE A 379 0.27 -10.11 20.85
N PRO A 380 -0.30 -11.16 20.24
CA PRO A 380 0.49 -12.28 19.73
C PRO A 380 1.27 -11.80 18.49
N ILE A 381 2.48 -11.32 18.70
CA ILE A 381 3.42 -11.04 17.61
C ILE A 381 4.06 -12.36 17.19
N HIS A 382 3.54 -12.92 16.13
CA HIS A 382 4.04 -14.15 15.52
C HIS A 382 5.29 -13.94 14.68
#